data_26a0d0a8884f88fbc9465289184dff54
#
_entry.id   26a0d0a8884f88fbc9465289184dff54
#
_cell.length_a   1.000
_cell.length_b   1.000
_cell.length_c   1.000
_cell.angle_alpha   90.00
_cell.angle_beta   90.00
_cell.angle_gamma   90.00
#
_symmetry.space_group_name_H-M   'P 1'
#
loop_
_entity.id
_entity.type
_entity.pdbx_description
1 polymer ?
#
loop_
_entity_poly.entity_id
_entity_poly.type
_entity_poly.pdbx_seq_one_letter_code
_entity_poly.pdbx_strand_id
1 'polypeptide(L)'
;PYGMVKVNRGFLKMGLETQDSLWGQKTPRKDVSVDGFWMDDTEITNSEYKQFIAYVRDSILRTRLADPAYGGDETYMITEDKNGDPVTPQINWKKQLPRKPNEDEKRAMESLYTSNPVTGEKLIDWRQLNYKYEIYDYTAAALRRNRLNPQERNLNTDEQVNANEVVMISKDTAYVDDEGRIISETINRPLSGPWDFLNTYIVNVYPDTTCWVNDFRNSDNEAYLRSYFSNPAYN
;
A
#
# COMPACT_ATOMS: atom_id res chain seq x y z
N PRO A 1 -9.26 -4.58 16.97
CA PRO A 1 -10.06 -3.91 15.94
C PRO A 1 -11.38 -4.64 15.73
N TYR A 2 -12.42 -3.94 15.26
CA TYR A 2 -13.72 -4.54 15.01
C TYR A 2 -13.62 -5.55 13.86
N GLY A 3 -14.23 -6.75 14.01
CA GLY A 3 -14.18 -7.82 13.01
C GLY A 3 -12.83 -8.55 12.90
N MET A 4 -11.92 -8.31 13.84
CA MET A 4 -10.62 -8.97 13.86
C MET A 4 -10.40 -9.75 15.15
N VAL A 5 -9.75 -10.90 15.03
CA VAL A 5 -9.29 -11.72 16.17
C VAL A 5 -7.79 -11.53 16.36
N LYS A 6 -7.37 -11.53 17.62
CA LYS A 6 -5.95 -11.48 17.96
C LYS A 6 -5.36 -12.87 17.90
N VAL A 7 -4.37 -13.06 17.05
CA VAL A 7 -3.51 -14.24 17.04
C VAL A 7 -2.28 -13.94 17.88
N ASN A 8 -2.08 -14.74 18.94
CA ASN A 8 -0.92 -14.56 19.81
C ASN A 8 0.35 -15.09 19.13
N ARG A 9 1.50 -14.53 19.55
CA ARG A 9 2.80 -15.06 19.14
C ARG A 9 2.90 -16.56 19.45
N GLY A 10 3.41 -17.31 18.50
CA GLY A 10 3.60 -18.76 18.63
C GLY A 10 4.63 -19.32 17.67
N PHE A 11 4.76 -20.62 17.70
CA PHE A 11 5.55 -21.35 16.72
C PHE A 11 4.76 -22.57 16.25
N LEU A 12 5.00 -22.97 15.03
CA LEU A 12 4.39 -24.16 14.45
C LEU A 12 5.40 -24.93 13.61
N LYS A 13 5.18 -26.23 13.50
CA LYS A 13 5.92 -27.08 12.58
C LYS A 13 5.15 -27.17 11.26
N MET A 14 5.66 -26.50 10.25
CA MET A 14 5.06 -26.49 8.92
C MET A 14 5.62 -27.64 8.08
N GLY A 15 4.77 -28.35 7.37
CA GLY A 15 5.11 -29.47 6.51
C GLY A 15 4.47 -30.79 6.97
N LEU A 16 4.48 -31.77 6.08
CA LEU A 16 3.86 -33.06 6.32
C LEU A 16 4.64 -33.87 7.37
N GLU A 17 3.92 -34.58 8.25
CA GLU A 17 4.50 -35.44 9.26
C GLU A 17 5.00 -36.77 8.69
N THR A 18 4.26 -37.31 7.72
CA THR A 18 4.58 -38.48 6.96
C THR A 18 4.77 -38.14 5.48
N GLN A 19 5.82 -38.72 4.89
CA GLN A 19 6.08 -38.54 3.49
C GLN A 19 5.02 -39.26 2.67
N ASP A 20 4.16 -38.50 1.94
CA ASP A 20 3.26 -39.07 0.96
C ASP A 20 4.06 -39.40 -0.30
N SER A 21 4.24 -40.71 -0.57
CA SER A 21 4.98 -41.21 -1.72
C SER A 21 4.29 -40.96 -3.06
N LEU A 22 3.01 -40.60 -3.06
CA LEU A 22 2.21 -40.32 -4.27
C LEU A 22 2.50 -38.92 -4.88
N TRP A 23 2.98 -37.98 -4.10
CA TRP A 23 3.23 -36.59 -4.55
C TRP A 23 4.73 -36.27 -4.72
N GLY A 24 5.60 -37.23 -4.68
CA GLY A 24 6.96 -37.23 -5.26
C GLY A 24 8.00 -36.24 -4.71
N GLN A 25 7.67 -35.24 -3.93
CA GLN A 25 8.63 -34.27 -3.37
C GLN A 25 8.69 -34.34 -1.86
N LYS A 26 9.90 -34.56 -1.34
CA LYS A 26 10.18 -34.46 0.09
C LYS A 26 10.15 -32.98 0.50
N THR A 27 9.10 -32.59 1.20
CA THR A 27 9.07 -31.29 1.88
C THR A 27 9.58 -31.48 3.32
N PRO A 28 10.78 -31.00 3.64
CA PRO A 28 11.28 -31.10 5.00
C PRO A 28 10.40 -30.27 5.95
N ARG A 29 10.12 -30.82 7.13
CA ARG A 29 9.47 -30.04 8.20
C ARG A 29 10.33 -28.84 8.57
N LYS A 30 9.70 -27.68 8.69
CA LYS A 30 10.33 -26.43 9.07
C LYS A 30 9.65 -25.87 10.32
N ASP A 31 10.43 -25.51 11.33
CA ASP A 31 9.94 -24.76 12.48
C ASP A 31 9.81 -23.29 12.07
N VAL A 32 8.59 -22.74 12.23
CA VAL A 32 8.27 -21.36 11.86
C VAL A 32 7.78 -20.62 13.10
N SER A 33 8.42 -19.53 13.44
CA SER A 33 7.96 -18.60 14.47
C SER A 33 7.09 -17.54 13.81
N VAL A 34 5.93 -17.25 14.41
CA VAL A 34 4.99 -16.23 13.97
C VAL A 34 4.79 -15.24 15.09
N ASP A 35 5.01 -13.97 14.83
CA ASP A 35 4.73 -12.89 15.79
C ASP A 35 3.23 -12.69 15.92
N GLY A 36 2.79 -12.09 17.04
CA GLY A 36 1.37 -11.81 17.27
C GLY A 36 0.85 -10.78 16.26
N PHE A 37 -0.35 -11.04 15.71
CA PHE A 37 -1.00 -10.17 14.72
C PHE A 37 -2.51 -10.18 14.90
N TRP A 38 -3.18 -9.27 14.20
CA TRP A 38 -4.63 -9.25 14.07
C TRP A 38 -5.00 -9.83 12.70
N MET A 39 -6.01 -10.67 12.69
CA MET A 39 -6.52 -11.30 11.47
C MET A 39 -8.03 -11.13 11.41
N ASP A 40 -8.57 -10.84 10.24
CA ASP A 40 -10.03 -10.82 10.05
C ASP A 40 -10.61 -12.18 10.41
N ASP A 41 -11.76 -12.20 11.07
CA ASP A 41 -12.46 -13.42 11.49
C ASP A 41 -13.25 -14.07 10.35
N THR A 42 -13.46 -13.36 9.28
CA THR A 42 -14.14 -13.80 8.06
C THR A 42 -13.38 -13.37 6.82
N GLU A 43 -13.63 -14.03 5.70
CA GLU A 43 -13.11 -13.60 4.40
C GLU A 43 -13.74 -12.27 3.98
N ILE A 44 -12.91 -11.40 3.34
CA ILE A 44 -13.39 -10.14 2.81
C ILE A 44 -14.30 -10.41 1.61
N THR A 45 -15.51 -9.87 1.68
CA THR A 45 -16.49 -9.97 0.59
C THR A 45 -16.20 -8.97 -0.53
N ASN A 46 -16.69 -9.25 -1.74
CA ASN A 46 -16.61 -8.30 -2.85
C ASN A 46 -17.26 -6.94 -2.51
N SER A 47 -18.29 -6.93 -1.70
CA SER A 47 -18.95 -5.70 -1.26
C SER A 47 -18.05 -4.83 -0.38
N GLU A 48 -17.32 -5.45 0.54
CA GLU A 48 -16.35 -4.77 1.41
C GLU A 48 -15.15 -4.28 0.60
N TYR A 49 -14.66 -5.10 -0.32
CA TYR A 49 -13.57 -4.69 -1.20
C TYR A 49 -13.95 -3.50 -2.10
N LYS A 50 -15.18 -3.45 -2.59
CA LYS A 50 -15.71 -2.28 -3.33
C LYS A 50 -15.72 -1.00 -2.49
N GLN A 51 -15.99 -1.11 -1.18
CA GLN A 51 -15.91 0.04 -0.28
C GLN A 51 -14.46 0.54 -0.17
N PHE A 52 -13.49 -0.38 -0.10
CA PHE A 52 -12.06 -0.01 -0.11
C PHE A 52 -11.67 0.66 -1.43
N ILE A 53 -12.08 0.13 -2.58
CA ILE A 53 -11.84 0.79 -3.89
C ILE A 53 -12.45 2.20 -3.92
N ALA A 54 -13.67 2.37 -3.42
CA ALA A 54 -14.32 3.66 -3.33
C ALA A 54 -13.55 4.63 -2.41
N TYR A 55 -13.04 4.15 -1.28
CA TYR A 55 -12.18 4.92 -0.39
C TYR A 55 -10.90 5.39 -1.10
N VAL A 56 -10.21 4.50 -1.82
CA VAL A 56 -9.00 4.85 -2.58
C VAL A 56 -9.31 5.87 -3.66
N ARG A 57 -10.38 5.66 -4.44
CA ARG A 57 -10.85 6.62 -5.45
C ARG A 57 -11.10 8.00 -4.83
N ASP A 58 -11.84 8.05 -3.75
CA ASP A 58 -12.20 9.31 -3.08
C ASP A 58 -10.98 10.00 -2.47
N SER A 59 -9.97 9.24 -2.00
CA SER A 59 -8.72 9.81 -1.52
C SER A 59 -7.94 10.49 -2.65
N ILE A 60 -7.83 9.82 -3.80
CA ILE A 60 -7.17 10.37 -4.99
C ILE A 60 -7.87 11.64 -5.48
N LEU A 61 -9.21 11.63 -5.54
CA LEU A 61 -9.98 12.79 -5.97
C LEU A 61 -9.77 13.99 -5.05
N ARG A 62 -9.76 13.79 -3.73
CA ARG A 62 -9.50 14.87 -2.77
C ARG A 62 -8.08 15.43 -2.89
N THR A 63 -7.10 14.58 -3.08
CA THR A 63 -5.72 15.00 -3.31
C THR A 63 -5.60 15.85 -4.57
N ARG A 64 -6.27 15.46 -5.67
CA ARG A 64 -6.27 16.24 -6.91
C ARG A 64 -7.02 17.55 -6.80
N LEU A 65 -8.15 17.57 -6.08
CA LEU A 65 -8.89 18.82 -5.84
C LEU A 65 -8.09 19.83 -5.01
N ALA A 66 -7.19 19.35 -4.15
CA ALA A 66 -6.28 20.19 -3.38
C ALA A 66 -5.04 20.61 -4.19
N ASP A 67 -4.74 19.95 -5.31
CA ASP A 67 -3.55 20.22 -6.12
C ASP A 67 -3.68 21.57 -6.85
N PRO A 68 -2.69 22.48 -6.71
CA PRO A 68 -2.66 23.75 -7.43
C PRO A 68 -2.79 23.61 -8.96
N ALA A 69 -2.38 22.48 -9.55
CA ALA A 69 -2.57 22.21 -10.97
C ALA A 69 -4.03 22.15 -11.42
N TYR A 70 -4.96 21.91 -10.46
CA TYR A 70 -6.40 21.85 -10.66
C TYR A 70 -7.17 22.95 -9.92
N GLY A 71 -6.53 24.07 -9.62
CA GLY A 71 -7.18 25.20 -8.94
C GLY A 71 -7.00 25.22 -7.41
N GLY A 72 -6.46 24.18 -6.81
CA GLY A 72 -5.92 24.14 -5.45
C GLY A 72 -6.89 24.50 -4.33
N ASP A 73 -7.99 23.76 -4.15
CA ASP A 73 -8.86 23.95 -2.98
C ASP A 73 -8.23 23.27 -1.74
N GLU A 74 -7.40 24.02 -1.01
CA GLU A 74 -6.70 23.56 0.19
C GLU A 74 -7.65 23.02 1.27
N THR A 75 -8.95 23.32 1.20
CA THR A 75 -9.93 22.80 2.19
C THR A 75 -10.10 21.28 2.14
N TYR A 76 -9.65 20.62 1.07
CA TYR A 76 -9.61 19.16 0.98
C TYR A 76 -8.46 18.52 1.76
N MET A 77 -7.51 19.32 2.25
CA MET A 77 -6.40 18.86 3.09
C MET A 77 -6.45 19.55 4.45
N ILE A 78 -5.96 18.85 5.47
CA ILE A 78 -5.73 19.38 6.81
C ILE A 78 -4.23 19.56 6.93
N THR A 79 -3.76 20.80 7.01
CA THR A 79 -2.35 21.19 7.10
C THR A 79 -2.01 21.77 8.46
N GLU A 80 -3.01 22.09 9.27
CA GLU A 80 -2.87 22.65 10.61
C GLU A 80 -3.72 21.86 11.61
N ASP A 81 -3.26 21.78 12.85
CA ASP A 81 -4.02 21.21 13.93
C ASP A 81 -5.05 22.20 14.50
N LYS A 82 -5.75 21.81 15.57
CA LYS A 82 -6.74 22.68 16.25
C LYS A 82 -6.14 23.93 16.89
N ASN A 83 -4.84 23.96 17.11
CA ASN A 83 -4.11 25.08 17.72
C ASN A 83 -3.50 26.00 16.67
N GLY A 84 -3.56 25.63 15.37
CA GLY A 84 -2.92 26.32 14.27
C GLY A 84 -1.46 25.90 14.02
N ASP A 85 -1.02 24.83 14.67
CA ASP A 85 0.33 24.29 14.43
C ASP A 85 0.37 23.49 13.14
N PRO A 86 1.42 23.60 12.31
CA PRO A 86 1.52 22.87 11.05
C PRO A 86 1.67 21.37 11.30
N VAL A 87 0.86 20.58 10.63
CA VAL A 87 0.92 19.10 10.65
C VAL A 87 1.19 18.55 9.26
N THR A 88 1.66 17.32 9.21
CA THR A 88 1.77 16.60 7.92
C THR A 88 0.41 16.62 7.22
N PRO A 89 0.34 17.05 5.94
CA PRO A 89 -0.90 17.15 5.21
C PRO A 89 -1.71 15.85 5.22
N GLN A 90 -2.95 15.92 5.65
CA GLN A 90 -3.88 14.79 5.73
C GLN A 90 -5.14 15.10 4.96
N ILE A 91 -5.79 14.08 4.40
CA ILE A 91 -7.03 14.24 3.65
C ILE A 91 -8.17 14.66 4.60
N ASN A 92 -8.87 15.73 4.24
CA ASN A 92 -10.07 16.18 4.95
C ASN A 92 -11.30 15.38 4.50
N TRP A 93 -11.57 14.29 5.19
CA TRP A 93 -12.73 13.43 4.91
C TRP A 93 -14.08 14.09 5.24
N LYS A 94 -14.11 15.15 6.05
CA LYS A 94 -15.34 15.90 6.38
C LYS A 94 -15.83 16.75 5.21
N LYS A 95 -14.92 17.21 4.35
CA LYS A 95 -15.26 17.95 3.14
C LYS A 95 -15.90 16.99 2.14
N GLN A 96 -17.11 17.29 1.71
CA GLN A 96 -17.78 16.49 0.68
C GLN A 96 -17.23 16.81 -0.71
N LEU A 97 -17.21 15.81 -1.58
CA LEU A 97 -16.90 16.01 -2.99
C LEU A 97 -17.96 16.93 -3.64
N PRO A 98 -17.59 17.79 -4.59
CA PRO A 98 -18.48 18.76 -5.16
C PRO A 98 -19.58 18.08 -6.00
N ARG A 99 -20.84 18.41 -5.73
CA ARG A 99 -21.99 17.91 -6.51
C ARG A 99 -22.17 18.67 -7.83
N LYS A 100 -21.74 19.92 -7.87
CA LYS A 100 -21.76 20.80 -9.04
C LYS A 100 -20.36 21.39 -9.17
N PRO A 101 -19.42 20.63 -9.74
CA PRO A 101 -18.04 21.07 -9.86
C PRO A 101 -17.92 22.26 -10.82
N ASN A 102 -17.03 23.21 -10.49
CA ASN A 102 -16.55 24.22 -11.42
C ASN A 102 -15.64 23.57 -12.49
N GLU A 103 -15.13 24.32 -13.45
CA GLU A 103 -14.33 23.77 -14.56
C GLU A 103 -13.01 23.13 -14.08
N ASP A 104 -12.34 23.70 -13.07
CA ASP A 104 -11.10 23.15 -12.52
C ASP A 104 -11.37 21.89 -11.69
N GLU A 105 -12.38 21.91 -10.83
CA GLU A 105 -12.83 20.75 -10.09
C GLU A 105 -13.27 19.61 -11.01
N LYS A 106 -13.98 19.95 -12.09
CA LYS A 106 -14.40 18.99 -13.10
C LYS A 106 -13.19 18.35 -13.78
N ARG A 107 -12.20 19.15 -14.17
CA ARG A 107 -10.95 18.65 -14.74
C ARG A 107 -10.20 17.73 -13.76
N ALA A 108 -10.11 18.10 -12.48
CA ALA A 108 -9.53 17.27 -11.43
C ALA A 108 -10.24 15.92 -11.31
N MET A 109 -11.58 15.96 -11.25
CA MET A 109 -12.38 14.75 -11.14
C MET A 109 -12.33 13.89 -12.40
N GLU A 110 -12.33 14.50 -13.58
CA GLU A 110 -12.29 13.78 -14.86
C GLU A 110 -10.93 13.14 -15.16
N SER A 111 -9.86 13.68 -14.58
CA SER A 111 -8.51 13.10 -14.79
C SER A 111 -8.35 11.65 -14.30
N LEU A 112 -9.24 11.18 -13.42
CA LEU A 112 -9.26 9.79 -12.96
C LEU A 112 -10.01 8.85 -13.92
N TYR A 113 -10.63 9.38 -14.97
CA TYR A 113 -11.47 8.60 -15.85
C TYR A 113 -10.86 8.53 -17.25
N THR A 114 -11.16 7.44 -17.92
CA THR A 114 -10.86 7.24 -19.34
C THR A 114 -12.15 6.92 -20.08
N SER A 115 -12.15 7.10 -21.40
CA SER A 115 -13.28 6.70 -22.23
C SER A 115 -13.03 5.34 -22.84
N ASN A 116 -14.05 4.47 -22.81
CA ASN A 116 -14.00 3.23 -23.55
C ASN A 116 -13.92 3.55 -25.04
N PRO A 117 -12.89 3.07 -25.77
CA PRO A 117 -12.71 3.41 -27.18
C PRO A 117 -13.83 2.85 -28.09
N VAL A 118 -14.58 1.84 -27.63
CA VAL A 118 -15.64 1.20 -28.42
C VAL A 118 -17.02 1.80 -28.09
N THR A 119 -17.35 1.94 -26.80
CA THR A 119 -18.70 2.38 -26.37
C THR A 119 -18.76 3.87 -26.08
N GLY A 120 -17.62 4.56 -25.92
CA GLY A 120 -17.54 5.95 -25.47
C GLY A 120 -17.90 6.15 -23.99
N GLU A 121 -18.20 5.09 -23.26
CA GLU A 121 -18.54 5.17 -21.85
C GLU A 121 -17.35 5.65 -21.00
N LYS A 122 -17.65 6.46 -20.00
CA LYS A 122 -16.67 6.98 -19.06
C LYS A 122 -16.39 5.92 -17.99
N LEU A 123 -15.17 5.40 -17.97
CA LEU A 123 -14.71 4.39 -17.03
C LEU A 123 -13.60 4.95 -16.14
N ILE A 124 -13.51 4.45 -14.91
CA ILE A 124 -12.37 4.76 -14.05
C ILE A 124 -11.11 4.16 -14.68
N ASP A 125 -10.05 4.95 -14.77
CA ASP A 125 -8.74 4.43 -15.17
C ASP A 125 -8.13 3.67 -13.97
N TRP A 126 -8.32 2.36 -13.97
CA TRP A 126 -7.89 1.46 -12.90
C TRP A 126 -6.38 1.52 -12.62
N ARG A 127 -5.56 1.90 -13.62
CA ARG A 127 -4.10 2.04 -13.47
C ARG A 127 -3.73 3.14 -12.48
N GLN A 128 -4.62 4.09 -12.25
CA GLN A 128 -4.44 5.21 -11.34
C GLN A 128 -4.94 4.92 -9.92
N LEU A 129 -5.62 3.79 -9.69
CA LEU A 129 -6.13 3.41 -8.37
C LEU A 129 -5.01 2.81 -7.50
N ASN A 130 -4.03 3.64 -7.16
CA ASN A 130 -2.88 3.26 -6.38
C ASN A 130 -3.09 3.64 -4.90
N TYR A 131 -2.94 2.66 -4.02
CA TYR A 131 -2.99 2.85 -2.58
C TYR A 131 -1.58 2.83 -2.00
N LYS A 132 -1.18 3.96 -1.42
CA LYS A 132 0.09 4.11 -0.71
C LYS A 132 -0.12 3.82 0.77
N TYR A 133 0.74 2.98 1.34
CA TYR A 133 0.75 2.70 2.78
C TYR A 133 2.18 2.61 3.30
N GLU A 134 2.32 2.76 4.61
CA GLU A 134 3.62 2.74 5.27
C GLU A 134 3.62 1.68 6.36
N ILE A 135 4.73 0.94 6.45
CA ILE A 135 4.95 -0.07 7.48
C ILE A 135 6.22 0.30 8.25
N TYR A 136 6.10 0.35 9.57
CA TYR A 136 7.27 0.55 10.44
C TYR A 136 8.05 -0.74 10.58
N ASP A 137 9.34 -0.72 10.25
CA ASP A 137 10.23 -1.86 10.39
C ASP A 137 10.72 -1.99 11.83
N TYR A 138 9.90 -2.65 12.65
CA TYR A 138 10.23 -2.93 14.05
C TYR A 138 11.47 -3.82 14.18
N THR A 139 11.74 -4.68 13.20
CA THR A 139 12.90 -5.58 13.21
C THR A 139 14.20 -4.78 13.06
N ALA A 140 14.26 -3.91 12.06
CA ALA A 140 15.40 -3.02 11.89
C ALA A 140 15.55 -2.05 13.07
N ALA A 141 14.44 -1.48 13.57
CA ALA A 141 14.45 -0.56 14.69
C ALA A 141 14.91 -1.22 16.01
N ALA A 142 14.61 -2.50 16.21
CA ALA A 142 15.02 -3.26 17.41
C ALA A 142 16.51 -3.62 17.43
N LEU A 143 17.19 -3.55 16.29
CA LEU A 143 18.62 -3.84 16.24
C LEU A 143 19.42 -2.81 17.06
N ARG A 144 20.31 -3.30 17.93
CA ARG A 144 21.12 -2.43 18.79
C ARG A 144 21.96 -1.43 17.99
N ARG A 145 22.54 -1.84 16.86
CA ARG A 145 23.31 -0.97 15.98
C ARG A 145 22.52 0.23 15.43
N ASN A 146 21.19 0.07 15.35
CA ASN A 146 20.28 1.07 14.78
C ASN A 146 19.64 1.97 15.86
N ARG A 147 20.07 1.91 17.11
CA ARG A 147 19.57 2.82 18.13
C ARG A 147 19.95 4.25 17.83
N LEU A 148 19.00 5.16 17.99
CA LEU A 148 19.19 6.59 17.73
C LEU A 148 20.26 7.19 18.65
N ASN A 149 20.27 6.78 19.93
CA ASN A 149 21.29 7.18 20.86
C ASN A 149 22.60 6.38 20.63
N PRO A 150 23.70 7.00 20.16
CA PRO A 150 24.95 6.30 19.91
C PRO A 150 25.53 5.57 21.12
N GLN A 151 25.31 6.07 22.32
CA GLN A 151 25.81 5.47 23.56
C GLN A 151 25.15 4.13 23.87
N GLU A 152 23.93 3.93 23.40
CA GLU A 152 23.18 2.70 23.60
C GLU A 152 23.56 1.60 22.62
N ARG A 153 24.33 1.92 21.56
CA ARG A 153 24.76 0.95 20.56
C ARG A 153 25.79 -0.04 21.07
N ASN A 154 26.57 0.35 22.09
CA ASN A 154 27.80 -0.32 22.53
C ASN A 154 27.76 -1.05 23.87
N LEU A 155 26.61 -1.36 24.37
CA LEU A 155 26.50 -2.04 25.68
C LEU A 155 27.07 -3.46 25.63
N ASN A 156 28.34 -3.71 25.73
CA ASN A 156 29.00 -5.04 25.90
C ASN A 156 29.95 -5.51 24.78
N THR A 157 30.55 -4.63 24.03
CA THR A 157 31.66 -5.01 23.13
C THR A 157 32.89 -4.16 23.45
N ASP A 158 34.08 -4.79 23.43
CA ASP A 158 35.37 -4.09 23.55
C ASP A 158 35.66 -3.19 22.36
N GLU A 159 34.82 -3.23 21.32
CA GLU A 159 34.88 -2.31 20.18
C GLU A 159 34.12 -1.04 20.52
N GLN A 160 34.88 0.04 20.69
CA GLN A 160 34.33 1.39 20.78
C GLN A 160 33.78 1.77 19.40
N VAL A 161 32.46 1.66 19.19
CA VAL A 161 31.82 2.28 18.05
C VAL A 161 32.01 3.79 18.18
N ASN A 162 32.60 4.38 17.17
CA ASN A 162 32.79 5.82 17.10
C ASN A 162 31.40 6.49 17.20
N ALA A 163 31.17 7.29 18.22
CA ALA A 163 29.90 7.98 18.45
C ALA A 163 29.51 8.89 17.26
N ASN A 164 30.48 9.24 16.43
CA ASN A 164 30.31 10.04 15.21
C ASN A 164 30.07 9.18 13.95
N GLU A 165 30.06 7.86 14.08
CA GLU A 165 29.79 7.00 12.93
C GLU A 165 28.34 7.10 12.49
N VAL A 166 28.13 7.45 11.23
CA VAL A 166 26.81 7.52 10.63
C VAL A 166 26.33 6.10 10.34
N VAL A 167 25.30 5.67 11.04
CA VAL A 167 24.67 4.38 10.75
C VAL A 167 23.83 4.50 9.49
N MET A 168 24.13 3.66 8.51
CA MET A 168 23.33 3.55 7.30
C MET A 168 22.28 2.45 7.47
N ILE A 169 21.05 2.76 7.08
CA ILE A 169 19.94 1.80 7.07
C ILE A 169 19.37 1.67 5.67
N SER A 170 18.89 0.48 5.36
CA SER A 170 18.12 0.22 4.16
C SER A 170 16.65 0.53 4.42
N LYS A 171 16.04 1.24 3.52
CA LYS A 171 14.63 1.64 3.56
C LYS A 171 13.96 1.30 2.24
N ASP A 172 12.87 0.55 2.28
CA ASP A 172 12.05 0.32 1.11
C ASP A 172 11.18 1.54 0.84
N THR A 173 11.20 1.99 -0.40
CA THR A 173 10.38 3.11 -0.86
C THR A 173 9.71 2.77 -2.16
N ALA A 174 8.52 3.33 -2.38
CA ALA A 174 7.79 3.18 -3.62
C ALA A 174 7.21 4.53 -4.06
N TYR A 175 7.21 4.75 -5.36
CA TYR A 175 6.58 5.91 -5.98
C TYR A 175 5.97 5.54 -7.32
N VAL A 176 5.13 6.41 -7.85
CA VAL A 176 4.55 6.25 -9.19
C VAL A 176 5.31 7.18 -10.13
N ASP A 177 5.82 6.64 -11.23
CA ASP A 177 6.54 7.41 -12.24
C ASP A 177 5.58 8.20 -13.15
N ASP A 178 6.14 9.01 -14.05
CA ASP A 178 5.36 9.85 -14.97
C ASP A 178 4.51 9.03 -15.96
N GLU A 179 4.88 7.77 -16.19
CA GLU A 179 4.10 6.83 -17.01
C GLU A 179 3.02 6.07 -16.21
N GLY A 180 2.91 6.35 -14.92
CA GLY A 180 1.93 5.71 -14.03
C GLY A 180 2.31 4.32 -13.53
N ARG A 181 3.58 3.92 -13.69
CA ARG A 181 4.09 2.62 -13.20
C ARG A 181 4.53 2.75 -11.75
N ILE A 182 4.25 1.73 -10.96
CA ILE A 182 4.74 1.64 -9.59
C ILE A 182 6.20 1.18 -9.62
N ILE A 183 7.09 2.03 -9.12
CA ILE A 183 8.51 1.74 -8.94
C ILE A 183 8.75 1.49 -7.47
N SER A 184 9.36 0.35 -7.15
CA SER A 184 9.76 -0.01 -5.79
C SER A 184 11.27 -0.19 -5.77
N GLU A 185 11.92 0.48 -4.82
CA GLU A 185 13.37 0.42 -4.66
C GLU A 185 13.76 0.43 -3.18
N THR A 186 14.90 -0.15 -2.89
CA THR A 186 15.50 -0.10 -1.56
C THR A 186 16.64 0.93 -1.57
N ILE A 187 16.48 2.00 -0.81
CA ILE A 187 17.48 3.06 -0.68
C ILE A 187 18.26 2.91 0.63
N ASN A 188 19.56 3.24 0.58
CA ASN A 188 20.37 3.34 1.77
C ASN A 188 20.49 4.81 2.19
N ARG A 189 20.15 5.09 3.45
CA ARG A 189 20.19 6.45 3.99
C ARG A 189 20.75 6.49 5.39
N PRO A 190 21.32 7.63 5.81
CA PRO A 190 21.76 7.78 7.19
C PRO A 190 20.59 7.79 8.16
N LEU A 191 20.74 7.08 9.28
CA LEU A 191 19.77 7.07 10.36
C LEU A 191 19.79 8.42 11.09
N SER A 192 18.69 9.16 11.00
CA SER A 192 18.50 10.47 11.63
C SER A 192 17.37 10.50 12.66
N GLY A 193 16.38 9.63 12.50
CA GLY A 193 15.22 9.60 13.38
C GLY A 193 14.38 8.33 13.25
N PRO A 194 13.33 8.19 14.07
CA PRO A 194 12.46 7.01 14.05
C PRO A 194 11.72 6.84 12.73
N TRP A 195 11.50 7.92 11.98
CA TRP A 195 10.83 7.92 10.68
C TRP A 195 11.64 7.22 9.58
N ASP A 196 12.93 7.00 9.81
CA ASP A 196 13.79 6.31 8.86
C ASP A 196 13.47 4.82 8.76
N PHE A 197 12.78 4.27 9.75
CA PHE A 197 12.28 2.89 9.74
C PHE A 197 10.88 2.71 9.10
N LEU A 198 10.28 3.77 8.56
CA LEU A 198 9.02 3.69 7.82
C LEU A 198 9.30 3.30 6.37
N ASN A 199 9.00 2.07 6.02
CA ASN A 199 9.01 1.58 4.65
C ASN A 199 7.72 1.99 3.95
N THR A 200 7.83 2.44 2.70
CA THR A 200 6.71 2.90 1.90
C THR A 200 6.41 1.91 0.78
N TYR A 201 5.16 1.51 0.67
CA TYR A 201 4.68 0.59 -0.36
C TYR A 201 3.50 1.20 -1.11
N ILE A 202 3.40 0.89 -2.39
CA ILE A 202 2.26 1.26 -3.22
C ILE A 202 1.74 0.00 -3.87
N VAL A 203 0.42 -0.20 -3.80
CA VAL A 203 -0.26 -1.28 -4.49
C VAL A 203 -1.37 -0.71 -5.35
N ASN A 204 -1.53 -1.25 -6.56
CA ASN A 204 -2.72 -0.98 -7.34
C ASN A 204 -3.86 -1.81 -6.77
N VAL A 205 -4.97 -1.15 -6.42
CA VAL A 205 -6.10 -1.82 -5.76
C VAL A 205 -7.03 -2.53 -6.73
N TYR A 206 -6.77 -2.42 -8.04
CA TYR A 206 -7.51 -3.17 -9.03
C TYR A 206 -6.93 -4.59 -9.12
N PRO A 207 -7.77 -5.63 -9.14
CA PRO A 207 -7.30 -7.01 -9.20
C PRO A 207 -6.44 -7.26 -10.45
N ASP A 208 -5.31 -7.94 -10.27
CA ASP A 208 -4.51 -8.41 -11.40
C ASP A 208 -5.26 -9.56 -12.11
N THR A 209 -5.84 -9.24 -13.24
CA THR A 209 -6.60 -10.21 -14.07
C THR A 209 -5.71 -10.98 -15.04
N THR A 210 -4.41 -10.69 -15.11
CA THR A 210 -3.49 -11.35 -16.05
C THR A 210 -3.31 -12.83 -15.75
N CYS A 211 -3.42 -13.22 -14.46
CA CYS A 211 -3.40 -14.62 -14.06
C CYS A 211 -4.53 -15.45 -14.70
N TRP A 212 -5.71 -14.84 -14.87
CA TRP A 212 -6.88 -15.49 -15.49
C TRP A 212 -6.71 -15.64 -17.00
N VAL A 213 -6.04 -14.67 -17.63
CA VAL A 213 -5.77 -14.68 -19.06
C VAL A 213 -4.79 -15.79 -19.44
N ASN A 214 -3.80 -16.05 -18.59
CA ASN A 214 -2.80 -17.09 -18.83
C ASN A 214 -3.39 -18.50 -18.81
N ASP A 215 -4.45 -18.73 -18.04
CA ASP A 215 -5.14 -20.02 -17.97
C ASP A 215 -6.07 -20.27 -19.18
N PHE A 216 -6.53 -19.22 -19.83
CA PHE A 216 -7.39 -19.27 -21.00
C PHE A 216 -6.57 -18.96 -22.26
N ARG A 217 -5.99 -19.99 -22.86
CA ARG A 217 -5.14 -19.88 -24.07
C ARG A 217 -5.86 -19.42 -25.35
N ASN A 218 -7.08 -18.89 -25.24
CA ASN A 218 -7.88 -18.48 -26.38
C ASN A 218 -8.01 -16.95 -26.41
N SER A 219 -7.53 -16.31 -27.48
CA SER A 219 -7.49 -14.85 -27.64
C SER A 219 -8.87 -14.17 -27.54
N ASP A 220 -9.94 -14.87 -27.93
CA ASP A 220 -11.30 -14.33 -27.87
C ASP A 220 -11.81 -14.23 -26.42
N ASN A 221 -11.43 -15.20 -25.59
CA ASN A 221 -11.73 -15.18 -24.16
C ASN A 221 -10.91 -14.10 -23.41
N GLU A 222 -9.70 -13.81 -23.86
CA GLU A 222 -8.87 -12.75 -23.28
C GLU A 222 -9.52 -11.37 -23.43
N ALA A 223 -10.03 -11.05 -24.63
CA ALA A 223 -10.71 -9.79 -24.87
C ALA A 223 -12.01 -9.67 -24.02
N TYR A 224 -12.76 -10.77 -23.91
CA TYR A 224 -13.97 -10.84 -23.10
C TYR A 224 -13.67 -10.65 -21.61
N LEU A 225 -12.69 -11.37 -21.07
CA LEU A 225 -12.31 -11.27 -19.68
C LEU A 225 -11.78 -9.87 -19.34
N ARG A 226 -10.95 -9.29 -20.18
CA ARG A 226 -10.48 -7.90 -20.00
C ARG A 226 -11.63 -6.89 -20.01
N SER A 227 -12.62 -7.06 -20.88
CA SER A 227 -13.79 -6.17 -20.90
C SER A 227 -14.69 -6.38 -19.69
N TYR A 228 -14.86 -7.62 -19.26
CA TYR A 228 -15.70 -7.99 -18.11
C TYR A 228 -15.12 -7.48 -16.78
N PHE A 229 -13.82 -7.75 -16.54
CA PHE A 229 -13.16 -7.34 -15.30
C PHE A 229 -12.74 -5.88 -15.27
N SER A 230 -12.59 -5.22 -16.40
CA SER A 230 -12.31 -3.78 -16.45
C SER A 230 -13.54 -2.91 -16.20
N ASN A 231 -14.74 -3.50 -16.18
CA ASN A 231 -15.96 -2.77 -15.86
C ASN A 231 -16.34 -2.95 -14.37
N PRO A 232 -16.16 -1.91 -13.51
CA PRO A 232 -16.48 -2.01 -12.10
C PRO A 232 -17.97 -2.26 -11.81
N ALA A 233 -18.84 -2.16 -12.81
CA ALA A 233 -20.26 -2.50 -12.65
C ALA A 233 -20.53 -4.00 -12.52
N TYR A 234 -19.59 -4.84 -12.95
CA TYR A 234 -19.72 -6.31 -12.92
C TYR A 234 -18.94 -6.98 -11.78
N ASN A 235 -18.16 -6.23 -11.00
CA ASN A 235 -17.39 -6.73 -9.85
C ASN A 235 -18.04 -6.35 -8.53
#